data_da049a9c3af6b2523a027b5d51f693ef
#
_entry.id   da049a9c3af6b2523a027b5d51f693ef
#
_cell.length_a   1.000
_cell.length_b   1.000
_cell.length_c   1.000
_cell.angle_alpha   90.00
_cell.angle_beta   90.00
_cell.angle_gamma   90.00
#
_symmetry.space_group_name_H-M   'P 1'
#
loop_
_entity.id
_entity.type
_entity.pdbx_description
1 polymer ?
#
loop_
_entity_poly.entity_id
_entity_poly.type
_entity_poly.pdbx_seq_one_letter_code
_entity_poly.pdbx_strand_id
1 'polypeptide(L)'
;MANMLAISNKAITSTQWGWKPCESPHYGIKVMSVASLIDKKESAVIYKGPRKTNLIKRMLKETFWGKLDFLLIDTPPGTSDEHLTILRLLKNLNPDGAILVSTAQKFSLNTIRKEISFCYKMKLNIIGLVENMSYFVCPNCGTRHD
;
A
#
# COMPACT_ATOMS: atom_id res chain seq x y z
N MET A 1 -0.12 -0.53 -8.45
CA MET A 1 -1.41 -0.98 -7.86
C MET A 1 -2.60 -0.71 -8.78
N ALA A 2 -2.94 0.53 -9.17
CA ALA A 2 -4.16 0.81 -9.96
C ALA A 2 -4.30 0.01 -11.27
N ASN A 3 -3.22 -0.14 -12.03
CA ASN A 3 -3.20 -0.95 -13.26
C ASN A 3 -3.40 -2.45 -12.98
N MET A 4 -2.75 -2.97 -11.95
CA MET A 4 -2.82 -4.38 -11.57
C MET A 4 -4.22 -4.79 -11.11
N LEU A 5 -4.96 -3.87 -10.49
CA LEU A 5 -6.31 -4.12 -9.99
C LEU A 5 -7.41 -3.64 -10.96
N ALA A 6 -7.03 -3.27 -12.19
CA ALA A 6 -7.94 -2.81 -13.25
C ALA A 6 -8.85 -1.62 -12.83
N ILE A 7 -8.29 -0.69 -12.05
CA ILE A 7 -9.01 0.51 -11.56
C ILE A 7 -8.45 1.83 -12.09
N SER A 8 -7.51 1.79 -13.03
CA SER A 8 -6.78 2.99 -13.52
C SER A 8 -7.66 4.09 -14.10
N ASN A 9 -8.86 3.72 -14.56
CA ASN A 9 -9.83 4.65 -15.15
C ASN A 9 -11.02 4.93 -14.22
N LYS A 10 -10.98 4.43 -12.98
CA LYS A 10 -12.05 4.63 -12.01
C LYS A 10 -11.70 5.79 -11.09
N ALA A 11 -12.55 6.80 -11.03
CA ALA A 11 -12.45 7.89 -10.07
C ALA A 11 -13.16 7.53 -8.76
N ILE A 12 -12.62 8.04 -7.66
CA ILE A 12 -13.27 7.98 -6.36
C ILE A 12 -14.41 8.99 -6.36
N THR A 13 -15.60 8.54 -5.99
CA THR A 13 -16.78 9.39 -5.85
C THR A 13 -16.93 9.88 -4.42
N SER A 14 -17.16 11.18 -4.25
CA SER A 14 -17.53 11.76 -2.97
C SER A 14 -19.04 11.62 -2.77
N THR A 15 -19.42 11.13 -1.59
CA THR A 15 -20.82 11.00 -1.17
C THR A 15 -21.03 11.80 0.12
N GLN A 16 -22.27 11.99 0.54
CA GLN A 16 -22.57 12.63 1.83
C GLN A 16 -22.00 11.85 3.05
N TRP A 17 -21.66 10.57 2.87
CA TRP A 17 -21.11 9.68 3.90
C TRP A 17 -19.59 9.54 3.84
N GLY A 18 -18.93 10.23 2.90
CA GLY A 18 -17.50 10.14 2.65
C GLY A 18 -17.17 9.62 1.27
N TRP A 19 -15.95 9.17 1.10
CA TRP A 19 -15.44 8.67 -0.18
C TRP A 19 -15.87 7.22 -0.44
N LYS A 20 -16.42 6.96 -1.60
CA LYS A 20 -16.69 5.60 -2.05
C LYS A 20 -15.43 5.04 -2.72
N PRO A 21 -14.83 3.95 -2.22
CA PRO A 21 -13.66 3.34 -2.83
C PRO A 21 -13.97 2.76 -4.20
N CYS A 22 -12.95 2.67 -5.07
CA CYS A 22 -13.07 1.95 -6.32
C CYS A 22 -13.18 0.44 -6.06
N GLU A 23 -13.99 -0.24 -6.84
CA GLU A 23 -14.11 -1.70 -6.78
C GLU A 23 -13.38 -2.33 -7.95
N SER A 24 -12.46 -3.28 -7.67
CA SER A 24 -11.80 -4.08 -8.70
C SER A 24 -12.79 -5.05 -9.31
N PRO A 25 -12.98 -5.05 -10.66
CA PRO A 25 -13.98 -5.89 -11.31
C PRO A 25 -13.62 -7.38 -11.26
N HIS A 26 -12.34 -7.71 -11.11
CA HIS A 26 -11.85 -9.09 -11.16
C HIS A 26 -11.77 -9.76 -9.80
N TYR A 27 -11.59 -8.97 -8.72
CA TYR A 27 -11.27 -9.52 -7.40
C TYR A 27 -12.31 -9.16 -6.33
N GLY A 28 -13.30 -8.30 -6.63
CA GLY A 28 -14.27 -7.82 -5.64
C GLY A 28 -13.64 -7.02 -4.49
N ILE A 29 -12.41 -6.52 -4.68
CA ILE A 29 -11.64 -5.79 -3.67
C ILE A 29 -11.96 -4.31 -3.78
N LYS A 30 -12.24 -3.68 -2.64
CA LYS A 30 -12.36 -2.23 -2.54
C LYS A 30 -10.98 -1.60 -2.47
N VAL A 31 -10.71 -0.62 -3.31
CA VAL A 31 -9.39 0.02 -3.43
C VAL A 31 -9.52 1.53 -3.29
N MET A 32 -8.66 2.09 -2.43
CA MET A 32 -8.43 3.52 -2.29
C MET A 32 -6.99 3.82 -2.69
N SER A 33 -6.80 4.65 -3.70
CA SER A 33 -5.46 5.03 -4.18
C SER A 33 -5.39 6.53 -4.39
N VAL A 34 -4.23 7.12 -4.09
CA VAL A 34 -3.96 8.53 -4.40
C VAL A 34 -4.12 8.80 -5.90
N ALA A 35 -3.72 7.85 -6.75
CA ALA A 35 -3.89 7.96 -8.20
C ALA A 35 -5.36 8.08 -8.64
N SER A 36 -6.29 7.52 -7.87
CA SER A 36 -7.74 7.61 -8.15
C SER A 36 -8.40 8.90 -7.62
N LEU A 37 -7.65 9.70 -6.85
CA LEU A 37 -8.09 11.01 -6.34
C LEU A 37 -7.67 12.17 -7.23
N ILE A 38 -6.82 11.93 -8.24
CA ILE A 38 -6.26 12.95 -9.11
C ILE A 38 -6.96 12.89 -10.46
N ASP A 39 -7.68 13.96 -10.81
CA ASP A 39 -8.46 14.05 -12.04
C ASP A 39 -7.63 14.07 -13.33
N LYS A 40 -6.35 14.43 -13.26
CA LYS A 40 -5.46 14.51 -14.42
C LYS A 40 -4.29 13.57 -14.28
N LYS A 41 -4.19 12.56 -15.16
CA LYS A 41 -3.12 11.54 -15.20
C LYS A 41 -1.71 12.11 -15.35
N GLU A 42 -1.56 13.33 -15.85
CA GLU A 42 -0.27 13.99 -16.14
C GLU A 42 0.11 15.05 -15.10
N SER A 43 -0.70 15.28 -14.08
CA SER A 43 -0.41 16.26 -13.07
C SER A 43 0.53 15.71 -12.01
N ALA A 44 1.74 16.25 -11.93
CA ALA A 44 2.64 15.96 -10.81
C ALA A 44 2.06 16.53 -9.52
N VAL A 45 1.61 15.63 -8.64
CA VAL A 45 1.05 16.04 -7.35
C VAL A 45 2.16 16.13 -6.32
N ILE A 46 2.60 17.36 -6.04
CA ILE A 46 3.59 17.63 -5.00
C ILE A 46 2.85 17.85 -3.67
N TYR A 47 2.69 16.80 -2.90
CA TYR A 47 2.25 16.94 -1.51
C TYR A 47 3.45 17.13 -0.58
N LYS A 48 3.55 18.30 0.05
CA LYS A 48 4.46 18.51 1.18
C LYS A 48 3.96 17.70 2.40
N GLY A 49 4.87 17.32 3.31
CA GLY A 49 4.61 16.42 4.43
C GLY A 49 3.24 16.55 5.13
N PRO A 50 2.82 17.75 5.60
CA PRO A 50 1.52 17.91 6.27
C PRO A 50 0.31 17.57 5.39
N ARG A 51 0.38 17.84 4.09
CA ARG A 51 -0.69 17.50 3.13
C ARG A 51 -0.79 16.00 2.90
N LYS A 52 0.35 15.28 2.85
CA LYS A 52 0.37 13.81 2.75
C LYS A 52 -0.26 13.19 3.99
N THR A 53 0.14 13.64 5.18
CA THR A 53 -0.42 13.17 6.45
C THR A 53 -1.94 13.36 6.51
N ASN A 54 -2.44 14.52 6.11
CA ASN A 54 -3.87 14.79 6.07
C ASN A 54 -4.60 13.91 5.04
N LEU A 55 -4.00 13.68 3.88
CA LEU A 55 -4.58 12.80 2.87
C LEU A 55 -4.71 11.37 3.38
N ILE A 56 -3.66 10.82 4.00
CA ILE A 56 -3.70 9.48 4.61
C ILE A 56 -4.79 9.38 5.68
N LYS A 57 -4.90 10.40 6.53
CA LYS A 57 -5.96 10.46 7.54
C LYS A 57 -7.35 10.40 6.91
N ARG A 58 -7.57 11.18 5.86
CA ARG A 58 -8.84 11.21 5.14
C ARG A 58 -9.11 9.89 4.44
N MET A 59 -8.13 9.30 3.76
CA MET A 59 -8.27 8.00 3.11
C MET A 59 -8.69 6.89 4.08
N LEU A 60 -8.20 6.90 5.30
CA LEU A 60 -8.55 5.90 6.30
C LEU A 60 -9.87 6.19 7.01
N LYS A 61 -10.14 7.46 7.36
CA LYS A 61 -11.28 7.86 8.20
C LYS A 61 -12.53 8.24 7.42
N GLU A 62 -12.37 8.86 6.25
CA GLU A 62 -13.47 9.42 5.47
C GLU A 62 -13.90 8.48 4.32
N THR A 63 -13.32 7.30 4.21
CA THR A 63 -13.72 6.31 3.20
C THR A 63 -14.79 5.39 3.76
N PHE A 64 -15.88 5.27 3.02
CA PHE A 64 -16.96 4.34 3.34
C PHE A 64 -16.56 2.90 2.94
N TRP A 65 -15.82 2.25 3.82
CA TRP A 65 -15.34 0.89 3.58
C TRP A 65 -16.46 -0.16 3.64
N GLY A 66 -17.51 0.09 4.43
CA GLY A 66 -18.53 -0.90 4.74
C GLY A 66 -17.94 -2.07 5.56
N LYS A 67 -18.54 -3.24 5.43
CA LYS A 67 -18.02 -4.44 6.09
C LYS A 67 -16.76 -4.93 5.39
N LEU A 68 -15.66 -5.12 6.14
CA LEU A 68 -14.39 -5.65 5.67
C LEU A 68 -13.97 -6.82 6.55
N ASP A 69 -13.39 -7.86 5.94
CA ASP A 69 -12.70 -8.93 6.63
C ASP A 69 -11.22 -8.56 6.85
N PHE A 70 -10.62 -7.87 5.86
CA PHE A 70 -9.23 -7.42 5.89
C PHE A 70 -9.08 -6.00 5.37
N LEU A 71 -8.17 -5.26 5.95
CA LEU A 71 -7.67 -3.98 5.45
C LEU A 71 -6.17 -4.09 5.20
N LEU A 72 -5.77 -4.07 3.92
CA LEU A 72 -4.38 -4.10 3.50
C LEU A 72 -3.92 -2.69 3.14
N ILE A 73 -2.78 -2.28 3.67
CA ILE A 73 -2.21 -0.96 3.44
C ILE A 73 -0.86 -1.14 2.75
N ASP A 74 -0.82 -0.81 1.46
CA ASP A 74 0.39 -0.80 0.65
C ASP A 74 1.17 0.50 0.90
N THR A 75 2.34 0.38 1.52
CA THR A 75 3.18 1.51 1.94
C THR A 75 4.31 1.74 0.93
N PRO A 76 4.83 2.96 0.81
CA PRO A 76 6.02 3.20 -0.01
C PRO A 76 7.24 2.46 0.57
N PRO A 77 8.28 2.21 -0.23
CA PRO A 77 9.49 1.54 0.25
C PRO A 77 10.23 2.40 1.29
N GLY A 78 10.89 1.71 2.22
CA GLY A 78 11.67 2.35 3.27
C GLY A 78 10.86 2.75 4.50
N THR A 79 11.38 3.68 5.28
CA THR A 79 10.76 4.16 6.53
C THR A 79 10.55 5.66 6.45
N SER A 80 9.31 6.08 6.31
CA SER A 80 8.93 7.48 6.10
C SER A 80 7.82 7.93 7.06
N ASP A 81 7.48 9.21 7.02
CA ASP A 81 6.41 9.80 7.84
C ASP A 81 5.04 9.18 7.56
N GLU A 82 4.84 8.64 6.36
CA GLU A 82 3.64 7.92 6.00
C GLU A 82 3.42 6.70 6.89
N HIS A 83 4.46 5.90 7.12
CA HIS A 83 4.43 4.73 8.00
C HIS A 83 4.07 5.12 9.43
N LEU A 84 4.73 6.16 9.97
CA LEU A 84 4.42 6.68 11.30
C LEU A 84 2.98 7.17 11.42
N THR A 85 2.50 7.85 10.38
CA THR A 85 1.11 8.35 10.34
C THR A 85 0.11 7.21 10.35
N ILE A 86 0.33 6.19 9.52
CA ILE A 86 -0.52 4.99 9.44
C ILE A 86 -0.56 4.29 10.80
N LEU A 87 0.59 4.01 11.39
CA LEU A 87 0.66 3.31 12.69
C LEU A 87 -0.03 4.10 13.81
N ARG A 88 0.12 5.44 13.84
CA ARG A 88 -0.60 6.27 14.82
C ARG A 88 -2.10 6.22 14.65
N LEU A 89 -2.59 6.16 13.41
CA LEU A 89 -4.03 6.08 13.12
C LEU A 89 -4.59 4.70 13.45
N LEU A 90 -3.82 3.64 13.23
CA LEU A 90 -4.22 2.26 13.49
C LEU A 90 -3.98 1.81 14.94
N LYS A 91 -3.32 2.61 15.76
CA LYS A 91 -2.95 2.21 17.13
C LYS A 91 -4.11 1.65 17.95
N ASN A 92 -5.29 2.22 17.81
CA ASN A 92 -6.48 1.76 18.55
C ASN A 92 -7.22 0.59 17.89
N LEU A 93 -6.81 0.20 16.68
CA LEU A 93 -7.40 -0.90 15.92
C LEU A 93 -6.59 -2.20 16.05
N ASN A 94 -5.47 -2.16 16.79
CA ASN A 94 -4.59 -3.31 17.00
C ASN A 94 -4.27 -4.02 15.68
N PRO A 95 -3.46 -3.43 14.78
CA PRO A 95 -3.10 -4.08 13.52
C PRO A 95 -2.42 -5.43 13.78
N ASP A 96 -2.76 -6.45 13.02
CA ASP A 96 -2.21 -7.80 13.14
C ASP A 96 -0.69 -7.82 12.96
N GLY A 97 -0.18 -6.97 12.07
CA GLY A 97 1.25 -6.78 11.85
C GLY A 97 1.60 -6.35 10.43
N ALA A 98 2.86 -6.48 10.08
CA ALA A 98 3.42 -6.16 8.79
C ALA A 98 3.86 -7.42 8.04
N ILE A 99 3.59 -7.47 6.74
CA ILE A 99 4.20 -8.39 5.81
C ILE A 99 5.27 -7.60 5.06
N LEU A 100 6.52 -8.06 5.15
CA LEU A 100 7.65 -7.44 4.46
C LEU A 100 7.82 -8.11 3.10
N VAL A 101 7.98 -7.30 2.06
CA VAL A 101 8.15 -7.82 0.69
C VAL A 101 9.48 -7.32 0.14
N SER A 102 10.34 -8.23 -0.29
CA SER A 102 11.67 -7.93 -0.83
C SER A 102 11.93 -8.71 -2.09
N THR A 103 13.01 -8.33 -2.77
CA THR A 103 13.68 -9.17 -3.79
C THR A 103 15.03 -9.60 -3.25
N ALA A 104 15.66 -10.61 -3.86
CA ALA A 104 16.99 -11.09 -3.48
C ALA A 104 18.14 -10.08 -3.72
N GLN A 105 17.86 -8.96 -4.38
CA GLN A 105 18.86 -7.95 -4.70
C GLN A 105 19.42 -7.28 -3.44
N LYS A 106 20.73 -7.10 -3.40
CA LYS A 106 21.47 -6.50 -2.27
C LYS A 106 20.89 -5.15 -1.80
N PHE A 107 20.43 -4.33 -2.74
CA PHE A 107 19.79 -3.04 -2.44
C PHE A 107 18.48 -3.23 -1.66
N SER A 108 17.63 -4.14 -2.12
CA SER A 108 16.35 -4.47 -1.47
C SER A 108 16.56 -5.01 -0.05
N LEU A 109 17.55 -5.89 0.13
CA LEU A 109 17.90 -6.44 1.44
C LEU A 109 18.32 -5.35 2.44
N ASN A 110 19.03 -4.31 1.98
CA ASN A 110 19.38 -3.19 2.86
C ASN A 110 18.15 -2.37 3.28
N THR A 111 17.19 -2.21 2.39
CA THR A 111 15.91 -1.53 2.70
C THR A 111 15.11 -2.34 3.70
N ILE A 112 14.95 -3.64 3.47
CA ILE A 112 14.22 -4.55 4.38
C ILE A 112 14.81 -4.56 5.80
N ARG A 113 16.14 -4.55 5.95
CA ARG A 113 16.77 -4.45 7.28
C ARG A 113 16.34 -3.20 8.05
N LYS A 114 16.19 -2.07 7.35
CA LYS A 114 15.68 -0.83 7.96
C LYS A 114 14.21 -0.95 8.34
N GLU A 115 13.40 -1.58 7.50
CA GLU A 115 11.98 -1.82 7.76
C GLU A 115 11.77 -2.77 8.94
N ILE A 116 12.56 -3.84 9.05
CA ILE A 116 12.58 -4.74 10.21
C ILE A 116 12.91 -3.94 11.49
N SER A 117 13.98 -3.15 11.45
CA SER A 117 14.36 -2.30 12.60
C SER A 117 13.26 -1.30 12.97
N PHE A 118 12.58 -0.76 11.99
CA PHE A 118 11.43 0.13 12.19
C PHE A 118 10.27 -0.61 12.88
N CYS A 119 9.90 -1.80 12.41
CA CYS A 119 8.85 -2.61 13.03
C CYS A 119 9.16 -2.91 14.50
N TYR A 120 10.41 -3.29 14.82
CA TYR A 120 10.82 -3.51 16.21
C TYR A 120 10.69 -2.25 17.07
N LYS A 121 11.18 -1.10 16.59
CA LYS A 121 11.08 0.18 17.31
C LYS A 121 9.64 0.61 17.54
N MET A 122 8.78 0.34 16.58
CA MET A 122 7.36 0.69 16.64
C MET A 122 6.50 -0.36 17.34
N LYS A 123 7.09 -1.47 17.80
CA LYS A 123 6.40 -2.63 18.40
C LYS A 123 5.31 -3.19 17.47
N LEU A 124 5.55 -3.17 16.17
CA LEU A 124 4.69 -3.75 15.16
C LEU A 124 5.13 -5.19 14.92
N ASN A 125 4.20 -6.14 15.05
CA ASN A 125 4.47 -7.53 14.76
C ASN A 125 4.86 -7.73 13.29
N ILE A 126 5.84 -8.58 13.00
CA ILE A 126 6.18 -9.01 11.64
C ILE A 126 5.54 -10.37 11.43
N ILE A 127 4.51 -10.43 10.58
CA ILE A 127 3.77 -11.65 10.24
C ILE A 127 4.65 -12.57 9.39
N GLY A 128 5.39 -11.99 8.46
CA GLY A 128 6.26 -12.76 7.57
C GLY A 128 7.04 -11.89 6.60
N LEU A 129 7.96 -12.55 5.89
CA LEU A 129 8.76 -12.00 4.81
C LEU A 129 8.46 -12.76 3.52
N VAL A 130 8.17 -12.01 2.45
CA VAL A 130 7.97 -12.55 1.10
C VAL A 130 9.18 -12.17 0.24
N GLU A 131 9.86 -13.16 -0.31
CA GLU A 131 10.82 -12.96 -1.38
C GLU A 131 10.09 -12.97 -2.71
N ASN A 132 10.00 -11.80 -3.33
CA ASN A 132 9.36 -11.62 -4.62
C ASN A 132 10.40 -11.67 -5.75
N MET A 133 9.99 -12.07 -6.95
CA MET A 133 10.87 -12.21 -8.12
C MET A 133 12.09 -13.11 -7.83
N SER A 134 11.88 -14.20 -7.09
CA SER A 134 12.93 -15.11 -6.68
C SER A 134 13.51 -15.94 -7.82
N TYR A 135 12.82 -16.00 -8.95
CA TYR A 135 13.30 -16.71 -10.15
C TYR A 135 12.77 -16.05 -11.43
N PHE A 136 13.43 -16.35 -12.53
CA PHE A 136 13.01 -15.96 -13.88
C PHE A 136 12.85 -17.21 -14.75
N VAL A 137 11.74 -17.31 -15.46
CA VAL A 137 11.51 -18.37 -16.44
C VAL A 137 11.74 -17.79 -17.83
N CYS A 138 12.68 -18.36 -18.56
CA CYS A 138 12.96 -17.93 -19.93
C CYS A 138 11.74 -18.17 -20.84
N PRO A 139 11.19 -17.15 -21.51
CA PRO A 139 10.01 -17.32 -22.36
C PRO A 139 10.27 -18.18 -23.60
N ASN A 140 11.54 -18.34 -24.04
CA ASN A 140 11.88 -19.12 -25.20
C ASN A 140 12.05 -20.61 -24.91
N CYS A 141 12.79 -20.97 -23.84
CA CYS A 141 13.13 -22.35 -23.55
C CYS A 141 12.47 -22.91 -22.28
N GLY A 142 11.76 -22.12 -21.53
CA GLY A 142 11.12 -22.53 -20.29
C GLY A 142 12.09 -22.82 -19.12
N THR A 143 13.39 -22.58 -19.30
CA THR A 143 14.38 -22.82 -18.25
C THR A 143 14.19 -21.80 -17.13
N ARG A 144 14.16 -22.30 -15.90
CA ARG A 144 14.13 -21.48 -14.69
C ARG A 144 15.56 -21.08 -14.29
N HIS A 145 15.74 -19.82 -13.98
CA HIS A 145 16.96 -19.24 -13.42
C HIS A 145 16.61 -18.63 -12.05
N ASP A 146 17.30 -19.08 -11.01
CA ASP A 146 17.18 -18.61 -9.63
C ASP A 146 18.14 -17.47 -9.36
#